data_d5fc04aedd5da18fbb79c2e12e30ea3e
#
_entry.id   d5fc04aedd5da18fbb79c2e12e30ea3e
#
_cell.length_a   1.000
_cell.length_b   1.000
_cell.length_c   1.000
_cell.angle_alpha   90.00
_cell.angle_beta   90.00
_cell.angle_gamma   90.00
#
_symmetry.space_group_name_H-M   'P 1'
#
loop_
_entity.id
_entity.type
_entity.pdbx_description
1 polymer ?
#
loop_
_entity_poly.entity_id
_entity_poly.type
_entity_poly.pdbx_seq_one_letter_code
_entity_poly.pdbx_strand_id
1 'polypeptide(L)'
;HQRILKQSVVSKLKNLLTSILPKKSKKTTETNQQSEDTQPIKKLMTIQEAMEYIQNKMYDTGEDDSEDDFRQKEIRQGIMRDAMSGDEAAYHKVKDMVCQILTEGKIEVIGFTIDDAVDYIYSRLWGLDVVEKYYRDKTVDEIRVNGPDNIYIVRRGKSQKVPETFESPQSIEQTIKRMIIEDVGVSLDRSSPRVESVRKDGSRLTATCYPVSKTWTFVLRKHDTFKMTLDNLIKAQTLDEKTWEALKILVRGRTNILFSGNVGAGKTSMMRKMVELMDPALRILVIGKDLELRLTDHYPDRDIIELEEHDHVGASMKALFETALRESPDCIIIEEFRGVGEAMEAIRACT
;
A
#
# COMPACT_ATOMS: atom_id res chain seq x y z
N HIS A 1 24.23 -12.37 -5.55
CA HIS A 1 22.79 -12.63 -5.33
C HIS A 1 21.95 -11.36 -5.49
N GLN A 2 22.29 -10.23 -4.85
CA GLN A 2 21.54 -8.96 -5.00
C GLN A 2 21.48 -8.42 -6.45
N ARG A 3 22.52 -8.59 -7.26
CA ARG A 3 22.53 -8.15 -8.68
C ARG A 3 21.55 -8.93 -9.56
N ILE A 4 21.41 -10.24 -9.33
CA ILE A 4 20.53 -11.10 -10.11
C ILE A 4 19.06 -10.82 -9.76
N LEU A 5 18.75 -10.56 -8.48
CA LEU A 5 17.41 -10.18 -8.02
C LEU A 5 16.97 -8.81 -8.57
N LYS A 6 17.88 -7.80 -8.60
CA LYS A 6 17.62 -6.48 -9.20
C LYS A 6 17.31 -6.57 -10.71
N GLN A 7 18.06 -7.39 -11.47
CA GLN A 7 17.77 -7.60 -12.90
C GLN A 7 16.42 -8.27 -13.15
N SER A 8 15.99 -9.18 -12.29
CA SER A 8 14.68 -9.84 -12.39
C SER A 8 13.52 -8.84 -12.20
N VAL A 9 13.65 -7.92 -11.25
CA VAL A 9 12.60 -6.90 -10.97
C VAL A 9 12.52 -5.87 -12.09
N VAL A 10 13.65 -5.40 -12.61
CA VAL A 10 13.70 -4.46 -13.75
C VAL A 10 13.13 -5.09 -15.02
N SER A 11 13.42 -6.37 -15.26
CA SER A 11 12.83 -7.12 -16.38
C SER A 11 11.32 -7.28 -16.26
N LYS A 12 10.81 -7.54 -15.04
CA LYS A 12 9.37 -7.63 -14.76
C LYS A 12 8.67 -6.29 -14.99
N LEU A 13 9.27 -5.18 -14.53
CA LEU A 13 8.78 -3.82 -14.79
C LEU A 13 8.67 -3.52 -16.29
N LYS A 14 9.72 -3.79 -17.04
CA LYS A 14 9.78 -3.54 -18.48
C LYS A 14 8.72 -4.35 -19.25
N ASN A 15 8.53 -5.62 -18.87
CA ASN A 15 7.52 -6.49 -19.48
C ASN A 15 6.08 -6.10 -19.11
N LEU A 16 5.87 -5.66 -17.88
CA LEU A 16 4.56 -5.17 -17.42
C LEU A 16 4.15 -3.90 -18.20
N LEU A 17 5.08 -2.98 -18.40
CA LEU A 17 4.85 -1.70 -19.06
C LEU A 17 4.67 -1.86 -20.57
N THR A 18 5.38 -2.79 -21.23
CA THR A 18 5.18 -3.10 -22.65
C THR A 18 3.86 -3.79 -22.95
N SER A 19 3.19 -4.38 -21.94
CA SER A 19 1.87 -5.00 -22.12
C SER A 19 0.70 -4.01 -22.02
N ILE A 20 0.96 -2.77 -21.55
CA ILE A 20 -0.07 -1.73 -21.31
C ILE A 20 -0.41 -0.93 -22.57
N LEU A 21 0.46 -0.91 -23.60
CA LEU A 21 0.27 -0.07 -24.78
C LEU A 21 -0.28 -0.84 -25.99
N PRO A 22 -1.28 -0.28 -26.71
CA PRO A 22 -1.76 -0.86 -27.96
C PRO A 22 -0.69 -0.76 -29.07
N LYS A 23 -0.51 -1.82 -29.86
CA LYS A 23 0.44 -1.89 -30.97
C LYS A 23 0.04 -0.93 -32.11
N LYS A 24 0.96 -0.03 -32.49
CA LYS A 24 0.79 0.95 -33.57
C LYS A 24 0.71 0.35 -34.98
N SER A 25 -0.18 0.92 -35.79
CA SER A 25 -0.09 0.90 -37.26
C SER A 25 0.67 2.15 -37.74
N LYS A 26 1.67 1.96 -38.61
CA LYS A 26 2.44 3.04 -39.25
C LYS A 26 1.59 3.78 -40.28
N LYS A 27 1.55 5.10 -40.21
CA LYS A 27 1.26 5.98 -41.37
C LYS A 27 2.20 7.18 -41.37
N THR A 28 2.86 7.33 -42.47
CA THR A 28 3.74 8.42 -42.91
C THR A 28 2.88 9.61 -43.37
N THR A 29 3.24 10.85 -43.07
CA THR A 29 2.95 12.00 -43.97
C THR A 29 3.86 13.21 -43.67
N GLU A 30 4.08 13.93 -44.74
CA GLU A 30 5.11 14.87 -45.09
C GLU A 30 5.00 16.26 -44.45
N THR A 31 6.14 16.94 -44.55
CA THR A 31 6.52 18.29 -44.15
C THR A 31 5.79 19.40 -44.90
N ASN A 32 5.46 20.51 -44.22
CA ASN A 32 5.49 21.84 -44.85
C ASN A 32 5.91 22.90 -43.82
N GLN A 33 6.97 23.64 -44.18
CA GLN A 33 7.50 24.79 -43.45
C GLN A 33 6.73 26.06 -43.81
N GLN A 34 6.34 26.83 -42.82
CA GLN A 34 6.25 28.31 -42.94
C GLN A 34 6.43 28.91 -41.53
N SER A 35 7.35 29.86 -41.46
CA SER A 35 7.74 30.68 -40.32
C SER A 35 6.75 31.78 -40.05
N GLU A 36 6.30 31.99 -38.78
CA GLU A 36 5.97 33.32 -38.25
C GLU A 36 5.74 33.26 -36.73
N ASP A 37 6.20 34.26 -36.05
CA ASP A 37 6.03 34.67 -34.63
C ASP A 37 5.84 33.60 -33.54
N THR A 38 6.92 33.33 -32.83
CA THR A 38 7.03 32.29 -31.83
C THR A 38 6.47 32.74 -30.47
N GLN A 39 5.18 32.63 -30.28
CA GLN A 39 4.71 32.12 -28.98
C GLN A 39 5.17 30.67 -28.87
N PRO A 40 5.65 30.23 -27.68
CA PRO A 40 6.16 28.86 -27.53
C PRO A 40 5.00 27.90 -27.89
N ILE A 41 5.15 27.18 -28.99
CA ILE A 41 4.15 26.23 -29.50
C ILE A 41 3.84 25.21 -28.40
N LYS A 42 2.66 25.35 -27.81
CA LYS A 42 2.13 24.36 -26.89
C LYS A 42 1.83 23.08 -27.66
N LYS A 43 2.34 21.97 -27.21
CA LYS A 43 2.13 20.66 -27.84
C LYS A 43 0.83 20.05 -27.33
N LEU A 44 -0.23 20.09 -28.13
CA LEU A 44 -1.49 19.43 -27.79
C LEU A 44 -1.34 17.92 -27.92
N MET A 45 -1.74 17.19 -26.89
CA MET A 45 -1.72 15.73 -26.85
C MET A 45 -3.03 15.17 -26.32
N THR A 46 -3.44 14.03 -26.82
CA THR A 46 -4.44 13.19 -26.13
C THR A 46 -3.86 12.63 -24.85
N ILE A 47 -4.71 12.20 -23.92
CA ILE A 47 -4.23 11.60 -22.67
C ILE A 47 -3.37 10.35 -22.91
N GLN A 48 -3.66 9.56 -23.94
CA GLN A 48 -2.89 8.37 -24.30
C GLN A 48 -1.50 8.73 -24.84
N GLU A 49 -1.41 9.73 -25.70
CA GLU A 49 -0.12 10.23 -26.21
C GLU A 49 0.73 10.85 -25.09
N ALA A 50 0.08 11.57 -24.15
CA ALA A 50 0.76 12.12 -22.99
C ALA A 50 1.29 11.01 -22.06
N MET A 51 0.50 9.96 -21.82
CA MET A 51 0.95 8.79 -21.04
C MET A 51 2.16 8.11 -21.69
N GLU A 52 2.11 7.87 -23.00
CA GLU A 52 3.23 7.26 -23.75
C GLU A 52 4.49 8.15 -23.68
N TYR A 53 4.32 9.46 -23.86
CA TYR A 53 5.40 10.43 -23.76
C TYR A 53 6.04 10.46 -22.37
N ILE A 54 5.22 10.56 -21.31
CA ILE A 54 5.67 10.55 -19.91
C ILE A 54 6.39 9.23 -19.61
N GLN A 55 5.81 8.11 -20.02
CA GLN A 55 6.42 6.80 -19.81
C GLN A 55 7.80 6.71 -20.44
N ASN A 56 7.91 7.15 -21.70
CA ASN A 56 9.21 7.17 -22.39
C ASN A 56 10.21 8.06 -21.64
N LYS A 57 9.83 9.27 -21.22
CA LYS A 57 10.69 10.19 -20.48
C LYS A 57 11.11 9.67 -19.10
N MET A 58 10.21 9.01 -18.39
CA MET A 58 10.50 8.43 -17.07
C MET A 58 11.48 7.24 -17.15
N TYR A 59 11.48 6.51 -18.27
CA TYR A 59 12.34 5.35 -18.50
C TYR A 59 13.46 5.61 -19.50
N ASP A 60 13.51 6.81 -20.12
CA ASP A 60 14.49 7.19 -21.12
C ASP A 60 15.90 7.09 -20.53
N THR A 61 16.73 6.37 -21.25
CA THR A 61 18.15 6.33 -21.02
C THR A 61 18.71 7.41 -21.92
N GLY A 62 19.14 8.55 -21.37
CA GLY A 62 19.94 9.48 -22.13
C GLY A 62 21.02 8.74 -22.93
N GLU A 63 21.39 9.24 -24.09
CA GLU A 63 22.38 8.61 -24.98
C GLU A 63 23.81 8.58 -24.39
N ASP A 64 24.01 9.16 -23.19
CA ASP A 64 25.28 9.17 -22.47
C ASP A 64 25.34 8.02 -21.44
N ASP A 65 26.21 7.05 -21.70
CA ASP A 65 26.55 5.94 -20.78
C ASP A 65 27.42 6.41 -19.58
N SER A 66 27.13 7.58 -19.00
CA SER A 66 27.85 8.05 -17.83
C SER A 66 27.39 7.34 -16.55
N GLU A 67 28.32 7.09 -15.61
CA GLU A 67 28.00 6.49 -14.31
C GLU A 67 26.95 7.32 -13.54
N ASP A 68 26.93 8.64 -13.72
CA ASP A 68 25.98 9.54 -13.09
C ASP A 68 24.57 9.37 -13.67
N ASP A 69 24.42 9.19 -14.98
CA ASP A 69 23.11 8.93 -15.61
C ASP A 69 22.54 7.56 -15.17
N PHE A 70 23.40 6.55 -15.09
CA PHE A 70 22.98 5.24 -14.57
C PHE A 70 22.49 5.33 -13.13
N ARG A 71 23.19 6.07 -12.27
CA ARG A 71 22.82 6.30 -10.88
C ARG A 71 21.50 7.05 -10.74
N GLN A 72 21.30 8.11 -11.50
CA GLN A 72 20.05 8.88 -11.52
C GLN A 72 18.85 8.03 -11.95
N LYS A 73 19.06 7.16 -12.93
CA LYS A 73 18.05 6.21 -13.38
C LYS A 73 17.67 5.18 -12.31
N GLU A 74 18.66 4.59 -11.62
CA GLU A 74 18.39 3.67 -10.50
C GLU A 74 17.57 4.35 -9.39
N ILE A 75 17.93 5.59 -9.04
CA ILE A 75 17.19 6.39 -8.05
C ILE A 75 15.75 6.61 -8.50
N ARG A 76 15.54 7.05 -9.75
CA ARG A 76 14.19 7.29 -10.31
C ARG A 76 13.35 6.02 -10.33
N GLN A 77 13.92 4.91 -10.77
CA GLN A 77 13.23 3.61 -10.75
C GLN A 77 12.92 3.13 -9.33
N GLY A 78 13.80 3.42 -8.36
CA GLY A 78 13.54 3.17 -6.94
C GLY A 78 12.32 3.95 -6.43
N ILE A 79 12.27 5.26 -6.71
CA ILE A 79 11.13 6.11 -6.31
C ILE A 79 9.81 5.60 -6.94
N MET A 80 9.82 5.21 -8.23
CA MET A 80 8.61 4.67 -8.86
C MET A 80 8.14 3.35 -8.22
N ARG A 81 9.05 2.46 -7.85
CA ARG A 81 8.71 1.22 -7.14
C ARG A 81 8.13 1.50 -5.75
N ASP A 82 8.78 2.40 -5.02
CA ASP A 82 8.31 2.81 -3.70
C ASP A 82 6.89 3.41 -3.77
N ALA A 83 6.61 4.24 -4.77
CA ALA A 83 5.27 4.78 -5.01
C ALA A 83 4.24 3.68 -5.32
N MET A 84 4.59 2.68 -6.15
CA MET A 84 3.73 1.54 -6.45
C MET A 84 3.44 0.68 -5.21
N SER A 85 4.40 0.56 -4.29
CA SER A 85 4.24 -0.20 -3.05
C SER A 85 3.54 0.57 -1.93
N GLY A 86 3.15 1.84 -2.16
CA GLY A 86 2.32 2.62 -1.24
C GLY A 86 3.07 3.67 -0.42
N ASP A 87 4.35 3.96 -0.72
CA ASP A 87 5.08 5.03 -0.06
C ASP A 87 4.52 6.40 -0.45
N GLU A 88 4.07 7.17 0.55
CA GLU A 88 3.42 8.48 0.37
C GLU A 88 4.41 9.54 -0.14
N ALA A 89 5.65 9.53 0.33
CA ALA A 89 6.66 10.48 -0.11
C ALA A 89 7.07 10.22 -1.57
N ALA A 90 7.18 8.96 -1.94
CA ALA A 90 7.46 8.54 -3.31
C ALA A 90 6.29 8.87 -4.25
N TYR A 91 5.05 8.70 -3.80
CA TYR A 91 3.86 9.14 -4.53
C TYR A 91 3.94 10.60 -4.95
N HIS A 92 4.20 11.51 -4.02
CA HIS A 92 4.32 12.93 -4.33
C HIS A 92 5.47 13.21 -5.30
N LYS A 93 6.64 12.59 -5.09
CA LYS A 93 7.79 12.74 -5.99
C LYS A 93 7.49 12.31 -7.43
N VAL A 94 6.79 11.18 -7.63
CA VAL A 94 6.43 10.74 -8.99
C VAL A 94 5.46 11.72 -9.64
N LYS A 95 4.47 12.24 -8.91
CA LYS A 95 3.55 13.27 -9.43
C LYS A 95 4.28 14.56 -9.80
N ASP A 96 5.23 15.00 -8.97
CA ASP A 96 6.05 16.17 -9.25
C ASP A 96 6.87 15.99 -10.52
N MET A 97 7.49 14.81 -10.71
CA MET A 97 8.21 14.48 -11.94
C MET A 97 7.31 14.51 -13.18
N VAL A 98 6.09 13.95 -13.09
CA VAL A 98 5.11 13.98 -14.18
C VAL A 98 4.71 15.41 -14.51
N CYS A 99 4.41 16.22 -13.49
CA CYS A 99 4.08 17.63 -13.64
C CYS A 99 5.22 18.41 -14.30
N GLN A 100 6.45 18.20 -13.85
CA GLN A 100 7.64 18.82 -14.42
C GLN A 100 7.82 18.47 -15.89
N ILE A 101 7.70 17.20 -16.29
CA ILE A 101 7.85 16.74 -17.68
C ILE A 101 6.77 17.37 -18.56
N LEU A 102 5.51 17.44 -18.11
CA LEU A 102 4.42 18.10 -18.87
C LEU A 102 4.70 19.60 -19.03
N THR A 103 5.16 20.26 -17.98
CA THR A 103 5.44 21.71 -17.97
C THR A 103 6.63 22.06 -18.85
N GLU A 104 7.75 21.37 -18.71
CA GLU A 104 8.97 21.58 -19.50
C GLU A 104 8.75 21.23 -20.97
N GLY A 105 7.98 20.17 -21.24
CA GLY A 105 7.57 19.78 -22.59
C GLY A 105 6.53 20.69 -23.21
N LYS A 106 5.99 21.70 -22.46
CA LYS A 106 4.88 22.57 -22.87
C LYS A 106 3.69 21.77 -23.41
N ILE A 107 3.39 20.65 -22.76
CA ILE A 107 2.35 19.72 -23.17
C ILE A 107 1.02 20.15 -22.56
N GLU A 108 0.01 20.31 -23.40
CA GLU A 108 -1.36 20.54 -22.99
C GLU A 108 -2.20 19.31 -23.35
N VAL A 109 -2.80 18.69 -22.33
CA VAL A 109 -3.58 17.46 -22.50
C VAL A 109 -5.03 17.81 -22.78
N ILE A 110 -5.56 17.35 -23.91
CA ILE A 110 -6.91 17.68 -24.36
C ILE A 110 -7.95 17.22 -23.34
N GLY A 111 -8.75 18.16 -22.83
CA GLY A 111 -9.84 17.87 -21.89
C GLY A 111 -9.42 17.71 -20.43
N PHE A 112 -8.17 17.98 -20.08
CA PHE A 112 -7.66 17.90 -18.72
C PHE A 112 -7.01 19.21 -18.29
N THR A 113 -7.15 19.57 -17.02
CA THR A 113 -6.22 20.50 -16.39
C THR A 113 -4.88 19.78 -16.18
N ILE A 114 -3.80 20.52 -15.89
CA ILE A 114 -2.49 19.89 -15.63
C ILE A 114 -2.55 18.95 -14.44
N ASP A 115 -3.23 19.36 -13.37
CA ASP A 115 -3.36 18.55 -12.15
C ASP A 115 -4.19 17.27 -12.41
N ASP A 116 -5.32 17.40 -13.11
CA ASP A 116 -6.14 16.24 -13.49
C ASP A 116 -5.37 15.27 -14.40
N ALA A 117 -4.57 15.79 -15.33
CA ALA A 117 -3.73 14.98 -16.20
C ALA A 117 -2.65 14.23 -15.40
N VAL A 118 -1.99 14.92 -14.48
CA VAL A 118 -0.99 14.31 -13.57
C VAL A 118 -1.61 13.20 -12.75
N ASP A 119 -2.78 13.44 -12.15
CA ASP A 119 -3.50 12.45 -11.34
C ASP A 119 -3.93 11.24 -12.17
N TYR A 120 -4.47 11.48 -13.35
CA TYR A 120 -4.88 10.42 -14.26
C TYR A 120 -3.68 9.57 -14.71
N ILE A 121 -2.60 10.23 -15.17
CA ILE A 121 -1.39 9.56 -15.65
C ILE A 121 -0.76 8.73 -14.53
N TYR A 122 -0.63 9.33 -13.33
CA TYR A 122 -0.11 8.61 -12.17
C TYR A 122 -0.94 7.36 -11.86
N SER A 123 -2.27 7.53 -11.74
CA SER A 123 -3.17 6.43 -11.36
C SER A 123 -3.07 5.24 -12.33
N ARG A 124 -2.92 5.52 -13.63
CA ARG A 124 -2.84 4.48 -14.68
C ARG A 124 -1.48 3.81 -14.77
N LEU A 125 -0.38 4.56 -14.61
CA LEU A 125 0.98 4.04 -14.82
C LEU A 125 1.59 3.43 -13.55
N TRP A 126 1.38 4.03 -12.39
CA TRP A 126 2.01 3.65 -11.12
C TRP A 126 1.04 3.44 -9.97
N GLY A 127 -0.15 4.00 -10.05
CA GLY A 127 -1.19 3.92 -9.03
C GLY A 127 -2.12 2.71 -9.18
N LEU A 128 -3.28 2.83 -8.56
CA LEU A 128 -4.31 1.80 -8.47
C LEU A 128 -5.43 1.98 -9.49
N ASP A 129 -5.13 2.63 -10.62
CA ASP A 129 -6.09 2.84 -11.71
C ASP A 129 -7.32 3.64 -11.22
N VAL A 130 -8.54 3.26 -11.63
CA VAL A 130 -9.79 3.95 -11.29
C VAL A 130 -10.08 4.03 -9.79
N VAL A 131 -9.44 3.19 -8.99
CA VAL A 131 -9.65 3.16 -7.52
C VAL A 131 -8.63 3.99 -6.75
N GLU A 132 -7.63 4.59 -7.42
CA GLU A 132 -6.59 5.40 -6.77
C GLU A 132 -7.20 6.52 -5.90
N LYS A 133 -8.21 7.23 -6.39
CA LYS A 133 -8.87 8.30 -5.64
C LYS A 133 -9.52 7.81 -4.35
N TYR A 134 -10.04 6.59 -4.31
CA TYR A 134 -10.57 5.97 -3.09
C TYR A 134 -9.46 5.51 -2.15
N TYR A 135 -8.34 5.10 -2.71
CA TYR A 135 -7.17 4.77 -1.92
C TYR A 135 -6.59 6.01 -1.22
N ARG A 136 -6.60 7.17 -1.87
CA ARG A 136 -6.16 8.44 -1.25
C ARG A 136 -7.19 9.07 -0.32
N ASP A 137 -8.47 8.70 -0.44
CA ASP A 137 -9.52 9.19 0.46
C ASP A 137 -9.39 8.58 1.85
N LYS A 138 -8.99 9.38 2.84
CA LYS A 138 -8.81 8.94 4.25
C LYS A 138 -10.10 8.49 4.93
N THR A 139 -11.26 8.71 4.33
CA THR A 139 -12.55 8.24 4.85
C THR A 139 -12.91 6.83 4.39
N VAL A 140 -12.18 6.29 3.41
CA VAL A 140 -12.36 4.94 2.89
C VAL A 140 -11.49 3.97 3.67
N ASP A 141 -12.11 2.97 4.27
CA ASP A 141 -11.44 1.94 5.08
C ASP A 141 -10.98 0.75 4.21
N GLU A 142 -11.77 0.41 3.18
CA GLU A 142 -11.53 -0.78 2.36
C GLU A 142 -12.05 -0.57 0.93
N ILE A 143 -11.32 -1.10 -0.05
CA ILE A 143 -11.69 -1.14 -1.46
C ILE A 143 -11.82 -2.60 -1.87
N ARG A 144 -12.94 -2.95 -2.50
CA ARG A 144 -13.25 -4.31 -2.99
C ARG A 144 -13.50 -4.28 -4.48
N VAL A 145 -12.68 -4.95 -5.25
CA VAL A 145 -12.82 -5.11 -6.69
C VAL A 145 -13.19 -6.56 -6.98
N ASN A 146 -14.44 -6.80 -7.38
CA ASN A 146 -14.98 -8.13 -7.65
C ASN A 146 -15.11 -8.39 -9.17
N GLY A 147 -14.41 -7.61 -9.97
CA GLY A 147 -14.45 -7.59 -11.42
C GLY A 147 -14.46 -6.17 -11.96
N PRO A 148 -14.40 -5.97 -13.28
CA PRO A 148 -14.22 -4.64 -13.87
C PRO A 148 -15.32 -3.62 -13.51
N ASP A 149 -16.56 -4.04 -13.44
CA ASP A 149 -17.77 -3.21 -13.21
C ASP A 149 -18.39 -3.41 -11.82
N ASN A 150 -17.70 -4.13 -10.96
CA ASN A 150 -18.23 -4.51 -9.65
C ASN A 150 -17.31 -4.09 -8.51
N ILE A 151 -17.22 -2.78 -8.28
CA ILE A 151 -16.33 -2.13 -7.33
C ILE A 151 -17.15 -1.60 -6.16
N TYR A 152 -16.68 -1.89 -4.94
CA TYR A 152 -17.23 -1.40 -3.69
C TYR A 152 -16.15 -0.73 -2.86
N ILE A 153 -16.57 0.28 -2.10
CA ILE A 153 -15.78 0.88 -1.03
C ILE A 153 -16.48 0.71 0.30
N VAL A 154 -15.73 0.64 1.38
CA VAL A 154 -16.26 0.66 2.74
C VAL A 154 -15.82 1.96 3.39
N ARG A 155 -16.78 2.72 3.91
CA ARG A 155 -16.55 3.93 4.71
C ARG A 155 -17.24 3.75 6.07
N ARG A 156 -16.47 3.85 7.16
CA ARG A 156 -17.00 3.70 8.53
C ARG A 156 -17.88 2.45 8.67
N GLY A 157 -17.42 1.32 8.15
CA GLY A 157 -18.12 0.05 8.18
C GLY A 157 -19.31 -0.10 7.22
N LYS A 158 -19.66 0.93 6.44
CA LYS A 158 -20.74 0.88 5.45
C LYS A 158 -20.21 0.62 4.05
N SER A 159 -20.68 -0.45 3.42
CA SER A 159 -20.33 -0.80 2.03
C SER A 159 -21.16 0.00 1.03
N GLN A 160 -20.51 0.52 0.00
CA GLN A 160 -21.14 1.31 -1.07
C GLN A 160 -20.56 0.89 -2.43
N LYS A 161 -21.43 0.59 -3.40
CA LYS A 161 -21.00 0.39 -4.79
C LYS A 161 -20.60 1.74 -5.41
N VAL A 162 -19.54 1.76 -6.21
CA VAL A 162 -19.08 2.96 -6.90
C VAL A 162 -19.31 2.83 -8.42
N PRO A 163 -19.45 3.95 -9.14
CA PRO A 163 -19.76 3.94 -10.57
C PRO A 163 -18.55 3.67 -11.47
N GLU A 164 -17.33 3.76 -10.94
CA GLU A 164 -16.11 3.54 -11.70
C GLU A 164 -16.00 2.11 -12.17
N THR A 165 -15.36 1.94 -13.33
CA THR A 165 -15.12 0.64 -13.94
C THR A 165 -13.69 0.54 -14.44
N PHE A 166 -13.07 -0.63 -14.29
CA PHE A 166 -11.85 -0.96 -14.99
C PHE A 166 -12.14 -1.21 -16.47
N GLU A 167 -11.22 -0.88 -17.34
CA GLU A 167 -11.39 -1.09 -18.78
C GLU A 167 -11.52 -2.57 -19.15
N SER A 168 -10.85 -3.44 -18.40
CA SER A 168 -10.83 -4.88 -18.65
C SER A 168 -10.38 -5.66 -17.41
N PRO A 169 -10.57 -7.00 -17.37
CA PRO A 169 -9.96 -7.83 -16.35
C PRO A 169 -8.43 -7.72 -16.32
N GLN A 170 -7.79 -7.46 -17.47
CA GLN A 170 -6.35 -7.30 -17.59
C GLN A 170 -5.84 -6.03 -16.89
N SER A 171 -6.63 -4.95 -16.86
CA SER A 171 -6.25 -3.75 -16.10
C SER A 171 -6.29 -3.99 -14.58
N ILE A 172 -7.18 -4.86 -14.09
CA ILE A 172 -7.16 -5.31 -12.69
C ILE A 172 -5.89 -6.12 -12.41
N GLU A 173 -5.56 -7.09 -13.28
CA GLU A 173 -4.33 -7.88 -13.18
C GLU A 173 -3.09 -7.00 -13.07
N GLN A 174 -2.97 -6.01 -13.95
CA GLN A 174 -1.85 -5.06 -13.96
C GLN A 174 -1.78 -4.24 -12.67
N THR A 175 -2.94 -3.81 -12.17
CA THR A 175 -3.03 -3.06 -10.90
C THR A 175 -2.54 -3.93 -9.73
N ILE A 176 -2.97 -5.20 -9.66
CA ILE A 176 -2.49 -6.13 -8.63
C ILE A 176 -0.98 -6.35 -8.76
N LYS A 177 -0.47 -6.57 -9.98
CA LYS A 177 0.97 -6.79 -10.22
C LYS A 177 1.82 -5.57 -9.80
N ARG A 178 1.30 -4.35 -9.95
CA ARG A 178 1.96 -3.14 -9.41
C ARG A 178 2.01 -3.16 -7.90
N MET A 179 0.92 -3.55 -7.24
CA MET A 179 0.85 -3.59 -5.77
C MET A 179 1.84 -4.58 -5.14
N ILE A 180 2.10 -5.71 -5.79
CA ILE A 180 3.00 -6.78 -5.29
C ILE A 180 4.40 -6.74 -5.92
N ILE A 181 4.80 -5.64 -6.56
CA ILE A 181 6.04 -5.58 -7.35
C ILE A 181 7.30 -5.75 -6.51
N GLU A 182 7.24 -5.33 -5.25
CA GLU A 182 8.34 -5.44 -4.28
C GLU A 182 8.36 -6.79 -3.55
N ASP A 183 7.28 -7.58 -3.64
CA ASP A 183 7.16 -8.84 -2.93
C ASP A 183 8.04 -9.92 -3.59
N VAL A 184 9.10 -10.31 -2.91
CA VAL A 184 10.07 -11.26 -3.42
C VAL A 184 9.48 -12.67 -3.47
N GLY A 185 9.48 -13.26 -4.68
CA GLY A 185 8.99 -14.63 -4.87
C GLY A 185 7.46 -14.76 -4.92
N VAL A 186 6.74 -13.65 -4.83
CA VAL A 186 5.27 -13.62 -4.93
C VAL A 186 4.83 -13.40 -6.37
N SER A 187 3.90 -14.23 -6.83
CA SER A 187 3.23 -14.05 -8.14
C SER A 187 1.74 -14.33 -7.98
N LEU A 188 0.94 -13.68 -8.80
CA LEU A 188 -0.48 -14.02 -8.94
C LEU A 188 -0.74 -14.44 -10.39
N ASP A 189 -0.97 -15.72 -10.59
CA ASP A 189 -1.22 -16.37 -11.86
C ASP A 189 -2.01 -17.67 -11.65
N ARG A 190 -2.19 -18.46 -12.74
CA ARG A 190 -2.93 -19.72 -12.66
C ARG A 190 -2.28 -20.79 -11.78
N SER A 191 -0.97 -20.73 -11.58
CA SER A 191 -0.24 -21.67 -10.70
C SER A 191 -0.23 -21.21 -9.24
N SER A 192 -0.30 -19.90 -9.03
CA SER A 192 -0.42 -19.24 -7.73
C SER A 192 -1.63 -18.30 -7.74
N PRO A 193 -2.88 -18.83 -7.68
CA PRO A 193 -4.09 -18.05 -7.95
C PRO A 193 -4.59 -17.21 -6.78
N ARG A 194 -3.81 -17.11 -5.71
CA ARG A 194 -4.09 -16.33 -4.51
C ARG A 194 -2.82 -15.65 -4.02
N VAL A 195 -2.94 -14.40 -3.61
CA VAL A 195 -1.88 -13.63 -2.96
C VAL A 195 -2.43 -12.87 -1.76
N GLU A 196 -1.65 -12.82 -0.71
CA GLU A 196 -1.78 -11.89 0.41
C GLU A 196 -0.48 -11.11 0.53
N SER A 197 -0.57 -9.80 0.71
CA SER A 197 0.57 -8.90 0.77
C SER A 197 0.27 -7.71 1.68
N VAL A 198 1.31 -7.18 2.30
CA VAL A 198 1.24 -5.95 3.08
C VAL A 198 2.07 -4.89 2.36
N ARG A 199 1.44 -3.77 2.03
CA ARG A 199 2.08 -2.64 1.34
C ARG A 199 2.90 -1.79 2.33
N LYS A 200 3.77 -0.93 1.82
CA LYS A 200 4.63 -0.05 2.66
C LYS A 200 3.85 0.86 3.61
N ASP A 201 2.65 1.29 3.22
CA ASP A 201 1.76 2.06 4.11
C ASP A 201 1.01 1.19 5.13
N GLY A 202 1.28 -0.11 5.16
CA GLY A 202 0.61 -1.07 6.04
C GLY A 202 -0.76 -1.53 5.55
N SER A 203 -1.24 -1.07 4.39
CA SER A 203 -2.48 -1.58 3.82
C SER A 203 -2.32 -3.03 3.35
N ARG A 204 -3.36 -3.84 3.55
CA ARG A 204 -3.37 -5.27 3.24
C ARG A 204 -4.09 -5.55 1.95
N LEU A 205 -3.42 -6.25 1.08
CA LEU A 205 -3.93 -6.75 -0.19
C LEU A 205 -4.23 -8.23 -0.07
N THR A 206 -5.46 -8.63 -0.42
CA THR A 206 -5.80 -10.02 -0.76
C THR A 206 -6.31 -10.03 -2.18
N ALA A 207 -5.70 -10.79 -3.06
CA ALA A 207 -6.13 -10.89 -4.45
C ALA A 207 -6.24 -12.33 -4.92
N THR A 208 -7.17 -12.57 -5.86
CA THR A 208 -7.38 -13.89 -6.45
C THR A 208 -7.64 -13.80 -7.94
N CYS A 209 -7.32 -14.89 -8.65
CA CYS A 209 -7.62 -15.08 -10.05
C CYS A 209 -8.10 -16.52 -10.34
N TYR A 210 -8.36 -16.84 -11.61
CA TYR A 210 -8.70 -18.20 -12.01
C TYR A 210 -7.55 -19.18 -11.66
N PRO A 211 -7.84 -20.38 -11.09
CA PRO A 211 -9.16 -21.03 -10.96
C PRO A 211 -9.90 -20.73 -9.63
N VAL A 212 -9.34 -19.97 -8.71
CA VAL A 212 -9.97 -19.68 -7.41
C VAL A 212 -11.15 -18.73 -7.53
N SER A 213 -11.04 -17.72 -8.39
CA SER A 213 -12.14 -16.83 -8.76
C SER A 213 -12.37 -16.81 -10.26
N LYS A 214 -13.60 -16.48 -10.70
CA LYS A 214 -13.95 -16.43 -12.13
C LYS A 214 -13.24 -15.33 -12.89
N THR A 215 -12.85 -14.25 -12.21
CA THR A 215 -12.15 -13.09 -12.75
C THR A 215 -11.08 -12.63 -11.76
N TRP A 216 -10.27 -11.68 -12.17
CA TRP A 216 -9.35 -10.99 -11.25
C TRP A 216 -10.14 -10.22 -10.20
N THR A 217 -9.83 -10.44 -8.94
CA THR A 217 -10.45 -9.75 -7.81
C THR A 217 -9.39 -9.32 -6.82
N PHE A 218 -9.64 -8.22 -6.10
CA PHE A 218 -8.84 -7.89 -4.94
C PHE A 218 -9.64 -7.14 -3.89
N VAL A 219 -9.19 -7.29 -2.66
CA VAL A 219 -9.59 -6.50 -1.51
C VAL A 219 -8.35 -5.78 -0.98
N LEU A 220 -8.42 -4.46 -0.91
CA LEU A 220 -7.38 -3.63 -0.33
C LEU A 220 -7.92 -2.95 0.91
N ARG A 221 -7.49 -3.42 2.08
CA ARG A 221 -7.86 -2.87 3.38
C ARG A 221 -6.81 -1.89 3.83
N LYS A 222 -7.21 -0.65 4.03
CA LYS A 222 -6.31 0.41 4.45
C LYS A 222 -6.03 0.32 5.95
N HIS A 223 -4.84 0.70 6.31
CA HIS A 223 -4.43 0.79 7.70
C HIS A 223 -4.54 2.24 8.19
N ASP A 224 -4.91 2.42 9.45
CA ASP A 224 -4.92 3.73 10.14
C ASP A 224 -5.73 4.87 9.49
N THR A 225 -6.91 4.57 8.95
CA THR A 225 -7.82 5.61 8.44
C THR A 225 -8.39 6.52 9.53
N PHE A 226 -8.34 6.10 10.79
CA PHE A 226 -8.89 6.83 11.94
C PHE A 226 -7.81 7.19 12.96
N LYS A 227 -7.55 8.50 13.17
CA LYS A 227 -6.70 8.95 14.28
C LYS A 227 -7.37 8.70 15.61
N MET A 228 -6.87 7.73 16.37
CA MET A 228 -7.34 7.33 17.70
C MET A 228 -6.89 8.33 18.78
N THR A 229 -7.39 9.58 18.71
CA THR A 229 -7.26 10.54 19.83
C THR A 229 -8.38 10.30 20.83
N LEU A 230 -8.16 10.63 22.11
CA LEU A 230 -9.20 10.54 23.13
C LEU A 230 -10.44 11.32 22.73
N ASP A 231 -10.27 12.55 22.21
CA ASP A 231 -11.37 13.40 21.73
C ASP A 231 -12.20 12.70 20.63
N ASN A 232 -11.52 12.02 19.69
CA ASN A 232 -12.20 11.30 18.62
C ASN A 232 -12.97 10.09 19.14
N LEU A 233 -12.43 9.37 20.14
CA LEU A 233 -13.12 8.25 20.79
C LEU A 233 -14.35 8.70 21.55
N ILE A 234 -14.27 9.83 22.26
CA ILE A 234 -15.41 10.42 22.97
C ILE A 234 -16.46 10.91 21.96
N LYS A 235 -16.07 11.66 20.92
CA LYS A 235 -16.98 12.12 19.86
C LYS A 235 -17.66 10.97 19.12
N ALA A 236 -16.96 9.87 18.91
CA ALA A 236 -17.50 8.66 18.32
C ALA A 236 -18.34 7.83 19.28
N GLN A 237 -18.50 8.26 20.53
CA GLN A 237 -19.21 7.55 21.61
C GLN A 237 -18.67 6.12 21.86
N THR A 238 -17.37 5.90 21.56
CA THR A 238 -16.70 4.62 21.81
C THR A 238 -16.42 4.44 23.30
N LEU A 239 -16.05 5.52 23.98
CA LEU A 239 -15.86 5.58 25.44
C LEU A 239 -16.11 7.01 25.96
N ASP A 240 -16.29 7.15 27.26
CA ASP A 240 -16.33 8.41 27.97
C ASP A 240 -15.07 8.66 28.80
N GLU A 241 -14.92 9.85 29.37
CA GLU A 241 -13.77 10.21 30.20
C GLU A 241 -13.60 9.31 31.41
N LYS A 242 -14.71 8.88 32.05
CA LYS A 242 -14.66 7.98 33.22
C LYS A 242 -14.11 6.62 32.86
N THR A 243 -14.57 6.07 31.74
CA THR A 243 -14.06 4.81 31.19
C THR A 243 -12.57 4.93 30.85
N TRP A 244 -12.15 6.08 30.27
CA TRP A 244 -10.74 6.32 29.99
C TRP A 244 -9.89 6.34 31.25
N GLU A 245 -10.32 7.04 32.33
CA GLU A 245 -9.60 7.05 33.59
C GLU A 245 -9.54 5.65 34.26
N ALA A 246 -10.62 4.87 34.16
CA ALA A 246 -10.61 3.49 34.63
C ALA A 246 -9.59 2.63 33.85
N LEU A 247 -9.52 2.75 32.52
CA LEU A 247 -8.54 2.06 31.69
C LEU A 247 -7.11 2.45 32.05
N LYS A 248 -6.83 3.73 32.34
CA LYS A 248 -5.52 4.18 32.84
C LYS A 248 -5.11 3.45 34.11
N ILE A 249 -6.02 3.31 35.05
CA ILE A 249 -5.76 2.63 36.33
C ILE A 249 -5.42 1.16 36.05
N LEU A 250 -6.20 0.47 35.21
CA LEU A 250 -5.98 -0.94 34.86
C LEU A 250 -4.63 -1.14 34.16
N VAL A 251 -4.30 -0.33 33.16
CA VAL A 251 -3.06 -0.44 32.42
C VAL A 251 -1.86 -0.16 33.30
N ARG A 252 -1.88 0.90 34.12
CA ARG A 252 -0.83 1.22 35.06
C ARG A 252 -0.68 0.20 36.19
N GLY A 253 -1.80 -0.43 36.56
CA GLY A 253 -1.83 -1.55 37.50
C GLY A 253 -1.35 -2.88 36.91
N ARG A 254 -0.85 -2.88 35.66
CA ARG A 254 -0.37 -4.09 34.97
C ARG A 254 -1.39 -5.22 34.93
N THR A 255 -2.66 -4.89 34.78
CA THR A 255 -3.75 -5.87 34.69
C THR A 255 -3.71 -6.56 33.33
N ASN A 256 -3.99 -7.86 33.31
CA ASN A 256 -4.20 -8.60 32.07
C ASN A 256 -5.51 -8.13 31.42
N ILE A 257 -5.47 -7.70 30.16
CA ILE A 257 -6.61 -7.14 29.43
C ILE A 257 -6.86 -7.96 28.17
N LEU A 258 -8.09 -8.42 27.99
CA LEU A 258 -8.55 -9.11 26.79
C LEU A 258 -9.51 -8.23 26.00
N PHE A 259 -9.20 -7.97 24.72
CA PHE A 259 -10.08 -7.27 23.80
C PHE A 259 -10.88 -8.27 22.95
N SER A 260 -12.20 -8.24 23.08
CA SER A 260 -13.12 -9.12 22.35
C SER A 260 -14.15 -8.32 21.59
N GLY A 261 -14.56 -8.79 20.42
CA GLY A 261 -15.58 -8.13 19.58
C GLY A 261 -15.54 -8.60 18.13
N ASN A 262 -16.51 -8.17 17.35
CA ASN A 262 -16.61 -8.50 15.92
C ASN A 262 -15.47 -7.93 15.10
N VAL A 263 -15.32 -8.43 13.87
CA VAL A 263 -14.39 -7.85 12.87
C VAL A 263 -14.76 -6.38 12.66
N GLY A 264 -13.74 -5.51 12.64
CA GLY A 264 -13.95 -4.06 12.49
C GLY A 264 -14.47 -3.33 13.74
N ALA A 265 -14.57 -3.99 14.90
CA ALA A 265 -15.01 -3.34 16.15
C ALA A 265 -13.94 -2.44 16.80
N GLY A 266 -12.74 -2.34 16.23
CA GLY A 266 -11.67 -1.47 16.73
C GLY A 266 -10.79 -2.10 17.82
N LYS A 267 -10.76 -3.45 17.93
CA LYS A 267 -9.94 -4.16 18.93
C LYS A 267 -8.45 -3.77 18.84
N THR A 268 -7.84 -3.98 17.69
CA THR A 268 -6.42 -3.68 17.42
C THR A 268 -6.11 -2.21 17.66
N SER A 269 -7.00 -1.34 17.21
CA SER A 269 -6.86 0.10 17.42
C SER A 269 -6.92 0.47 18.91
N MET A 270 -7.82 -0.15 19.69
CA MET A 270 -7.91 0.08 21.14
C MET A 270 -6.69 -0.49 21.86
N MET A 271 -6.17 -1.67 21.47
CA MET A 271 -4.92 -2.22 22.02
C MET A 271 -3.76 -1.25 21.81
N ARG A 272 -3.60 -0.72 20.60
CA ARG A 272 -2.57 0.29 20.30
C ARG A 272 -2.73 1.53 21.19
N LYS A 273 -3.96 2.00 21.37
CA LYS A 273 -4.26 3.15 22.25
C LYS A 273 -3.91 2.90 23.70
N MET A 274 -4.05 1.67 24.20
CA MET A 274 -3.66 1.31 25.57
C MET A 274 -2.14 1.42 25.79
N VAL A 275 -1.32 1.22 24.76
CA VAL A 275 0.15 1.37 24.86
C VAL A 275 0.55 2.79 25.28
N GLU A 276 -0.21 3.81 24.88
CA GLU A 276 0.03 5.20 25.32
C GLU A 276 -0.12 5.38 26.85
N LEU A 277 -0.91 4.54 27.50
CA LEU A 277 -1.15 4.59 28.94
C LEU A 277 -0.10 3.85 29.76
N MET A 278 0.71 3.01 29.11
CA MET A 278 1.79 2.27 29.72
C MET A 278 2.97 3.17 30.06
N ASP A 279 3.72 2.80 31.10
CA ASP A 279 4.99 3.46 31.40
C ASP A 279 5.93 3.37 30.17
N PRO A 280 6.50 4.50 29.72
CA PRO A 280 7.43 4.51 28.59
C PRO A 280 8.69 3.65 28.77
N ALA A 281 9.08 3.36 30.01
CA ALA A 281 10.26 2.58 30.32
C ALA A 281 10.04 1.05 30.20
N LEU A 282 8.79 0.61 29.97
CA LEU A 282 8.48 -0.81 29.85
C LEU A 282 8.97 -1.39 28.52
N ARG A 283 9.61 -2.56 28.61
CA ARG A 283 9.93 -3.41 27.46
C ARG A 283 8.69 -4.18 27.01
N ILE A 284 8.25 -3.94 25.79
CA ILE A 284 7.04 -4.51 25.22
C ILE A 284 7.41 -5.49 24.11
N LEU A 285 6.92 -6.71 24.19
CA LEU A 285 7.00 -7.67 23.10
C LEU A 285 5.62 -7.88 22.50
N VAL A 286 5.53 -7.75 21.18
CA VAL A 286 4.32 -8.02 20.42
C VAL A 286 4.50 -9.33 19.67
N ILE A 287 3.49 -10.18 19.68
CA ILE A 287 3.48 -11.43 18.94
C ILE A 287 2.22 -11.44 18.07
N GLY A 288 2.39 -11.59 16.77
CA GLY A 288 1.28 -11.60 15.83
C GLY A 288 1.58 -12.39 14.57
N LYS A 289 0.53 -12.70 13.83
CA LYS A 289 0.64 -13.33 12.53
C LYS A 289 0.98 -12.33 11.44
N ASP A 290 0.46 -11.12 11.55
CA ASP A 290 0.50 -10.09 10.51
C ASP A 290 0.93 -8.71 11.06
N LEU A 291 1.36 -8.62 12.30
CA LEU A 291 1.82 -7.41 13.02
C LEU A 291 0.97 -6.15 12.74
N GLU A 292 -0.34 -6.26 13.00
CA GLU A 292 -1.29 -5.14 12.77
C GLU A 292 -1.05 -3.93 13.67
N LEU A 293 -0.49 -4.14 14.86
CA LEU A 293 -0.27 -3.07 15.82
C LEU A 293 0.80 -2.10 15.35
N ARG A 294 1.84 -2.55 14.67
CA ARG A 294 2.96 -1.73 14.17
C ARG A 294 3.44 -0.73 15.23
N LEU A 295 3.66 -1.22 16.43
CA LEU A 295 3.99 -0.35 17.57
C LEU A 295 5.35 0.32 17.40
N THR A 296 6.31 -0.33 16.76
CA THR A 296 7.63 0.23 16.45
C THR A 296 7.53 1.47 15.55
N ASP A 297 6.57 1.49 14.60
CA ASP A 297 6.33 2.65 13.74
C ASP A 297 5.65 3.80 14.50
N HIS A 298 4.73 3.46 15.43
CA HIS A 298 3.98 4.45 16.20
C HIS A 298 4.74 5.01 17.40
N TYR A 299 5.65 4.22 17.97
CA TYR A 299 6.40 4.54 19.18
C TYR A 299 7.90 4.22 19.02
N PRO A 300 8.61 4.88 18.07
CA PRO A 300 10.00 4.56 17.73
C PRO A 300 10.99 4.76 18.88
N ASP A 301 10.62 5.56 19.89
CA ASP A 301 11.47 5.83 21.06
C ASP A 301 11.25 4.87 22.23
N ARG A 302 10.40 3.82 22.06
CA ARG A 302 10.13 2.83 23.10
C ARG A 302 10.91 1.52 22.86
N ASP A 303 11.19 0.80 23.93
CA ASP A 303 11.76 -0.56 23.85
C ASP A 303 10.67 -1.56 23.46
N ILE A 304 10.48 -1.73 22.14
CA ILE A 304 9.45 -2.60 21.56
C ILE A 304 10.10 -3.57 20.58
N ILE A 305 9.75 -4.85 20.71
CA ILE A 305 10.06 -5.89 19.73
C ILE A 305 8.76 -6.46 19.19
N GLU A 306 8.68 -6.61 17.87
CA GLU A 306 7.56 -7.23 17.17
C GLU A 306 8.01 -8.53 16.51
N LEU A 307 7.38 -9.64 16.90
CA LEU A 307 7.70 -11.01 16.46
C LEU A 307 6.55 -11.52 15.57
N GLU A 308 6.85 -11.79 14.32
CA GLU A 308 5.87 -12.23 13.32
C GLU A 308 5.93 -13.75 13.11
N GLU A 309 4.76 -14.40 13.00
CA GLU A 309 4.65 -15.83 12.73
C GLU A 309 5.05 -16.15 11.29
N HIS A 310 6.01 -17.08 11.16
CA HIS A 310 6.46 -17.63 9.89
C HIS A 310 6.68 -19.15 10.01
N ASP A 311 5.62 -19.93 9.86
CA ASP A 311 5.65 -21.38 10.02
C ASP A 311 6.70 -22.09 9.17
N HIS A 312 6.95 -21.59 7.95
CA HIS A 312 7.89 -22.19 7.00
C HIS A 312 9.37 -22.09 7.44
N VAL A 313 9.69 -21.22 8.40
CA VAL A 313 11.02 -21.13 9.02
C VAL A 313 11.04 -21.61 10.47
N GLY A 314 9.93 -22.21 10.95
CA GLY A 314 9.81 -22.74 12.31
C GLY A 314 9.46 -21.69 13.38
N ALA A 315 9.11 -20.46 12.96
CA ALA A 315 8.67 -19.38 13.84
C ALA A 315 7.14 -19.44 14.04
N SER A 316 6.65 -20.53 14.63
CA SER A 316 5.23 -20.66 15.00
C SER A 316 4.89 -19.77 16.18
N MET A 317 3.61 -19.45 16.39
CA MET A 317 3.13 -18.68 17.55
C MET A 317 3.68 -19.24 18.88
N LYS A 318 3.72 -20.55 19.03
CA LYS A 318 4.29 -21.20 20.21
C LYS A 318 5.78 -20.92 20.37
N ALA A 319 6.57 -21.06 19.30
CA ALA A 319 8.01 -20.80 19.33
C ALA A 319 8.31 -19.33 19.63
N LEU A 320 7.55 -18.42 19.04
CA LEU A 320 7.66 -16.99 19.31
C LEU A 320 7.32 -16.65 20.76
N PHE A 321 6.33 -17.32 21.33
CA PHE A 321 5.96 -17.15 22.71
C PHE A 321 7.08 -17.60 23.67
N GLU A 322 7.67 -18.79 23.43
CA GLU A 322 8.81 -19.28 24.16
C GLU A 322 10.03 -18.35 24.03
N THR A 323 10.22 -17.74 22.87
CA THR A 323 11.25 -16.72 22.63
C THR A 323 10.97 -15.46 23.44
N ALA A 324 9.75 -14.94 23.38
CA ALA A 324 9.35 -13.74 24.08
C ALA A 324 9.59 -13.84 25.60
N LEU A 325 9.30 -14.98 26.22
CA LEU A 325 9.55 -15.19 27.64
C LEU A 325 11.04 -15.12 28.01
N ARG A 326 11.96 -15.35 27.07
CA ARG A 326 13.41 -15.25 27.27
C ARG A 326 14.00 -13.88 27.01
N GLU A 327 13.23 -13.02 26.38
CA GLU A 327 13.62 -11.66 26.01
C GLU A 327 13.41 -10.63 27.14
N SER A 328 13.11 -11.11 28.35
CA SER A 328 12.88 -10.28 29.55
C SER A 328 11.79 -9.20 29.36
N PRO A 329 10.59 -9.55 28.92
CA PRO A 329 9.52 -8.60 28.72
C PRO A 329 8.93 -8.10 30.03
N ASP A 330 8.55 -6.81 30.08
CA ASP A 330 7.65 -6.26 31.09
C ASP A 330 6.19 -6.48 30.71
N CYS A 331 5.91 -6.52 29.40
CA CYS A 331 4.57 -6.73 28.85
C CYS A 331 4.66 -7.54 27.56
N ILE A 332 3.79 -8.52 27.40
CA ILE A 332 3.59 -9.25 26.14
C ILE A 332 2.22 -8.90 25.60
N ILE A 333 2.16 -8.46 24.34
CA ILE A 333 0.92 -8.19 23.60
C ILE A 333 0.77 -9.25 22.53
N ILE A 334 -0.35 -9.98 22.55
CA ILE A 334 -0.68 -10.96 21.52
C ILE A 334 -1.82 -10.39 20.69
N GLU A 335 -1.59 -10.22 19.39
CA GLU A 335 -2.52 -9.50 18.53
C GLU A 335 -3.82 -10.27 18.31
N GLU A 336 -3.72 -11.58 18.10
CA GLU A 336 -4.88 -12.43 17.82
C GLU A 336 -4.64 -13.87 18.25
N PHE A 337 -5.69 -14.53 18.74
CA PHE A 337 -5.73 -15.97 18.97
C PHE A 337 -6.65 -16.62 17.96
N ARG A 338 -6.17 -17.58 17.19
CA ARG A 338 -6.96 -18.35 16.24
C ARG A 338 -7.13 -19.81 16.60
N GLY A 339 -6.33 -20.32 17.54
CA GLY A 339 -6.30 -21.72 17.94
C GLY A 339 -6.33 -21.94 19.46
N VAL A 340 -6.78 -23.12 19.87
CA VAL A 340 -6.85 -23.50 21.29
C VAL A 340 -5.46 -23.53 21.93
N GLY A 341 -4.43 -23.94 21.17
CA GLY A 341 -3.03 -23.96 21.64
C GLY A 341 -2.48 -22.57 21.94
N GLU A 342 -2.77 -21.59 21.09
CA GLU A 342 -2.33 -20.19 21.22
C GLU A 342 -2.93 -19.53 22.45
N ALA A 343 -4.24 -19.75 22.70
CA ALA A 343 -4.92 -19.23 23.89
C ALA A 343 -4.35 -19.83 25.18
N MET A 344 -3.95 -21.09 25.16
CA MET A 344 -3.32 -21.74 26.34
C MET A 344 -1.95 -21.15 26.64
N GLU A 345 -1.13 -20.87 25.64
CA GLU A 345 0.17 -20.22 25.84
C GLU A 345 0.01 -18.79 26.38
N ALA A 346 -0.98 -18.04 25.87
CA ALA A 346 -1.29 -16.72 26.39
C ALA A 346 -1.70 -16.75 27.88
N ILE A 347 -2.54 -17.70 28.28
CA ILE A 347 -2.96 -17.87 29.67
C ILE A 347 -1.75 -18.20 30.56
N ARG A 348 -0.82 -19.03 30.08
CA ARG A 348 0.42 -19.34 30.80
C ARG A 348 1.31 -18.12 31.04
N ALA A 349 1.30 -17.14 30.11
CA ALA A 349 2.04 -15.89 30.31
C ALA A 349 1.39 -14.97 31.34
N CYS A 350 0.10 -15.15 31.60
CA CYS A 350 -0.62 -14.37 32.61
C CYS A 350 -0.42 -14.85 34.03
N THR A 351 0.22 -16.02 34.22
CA THR A 351 0.48 -16.64 35.52
C THR A 351 1.96 -16.58 35.89
#